data_0785e3b8a5bd676972042210ed5fe5c1
#
_entry.id   0785e3b8a5bd676972042210ed5fe5c1
#
_cell.length_a   1.000
_cell.length_b   1.000
_cell.length_c   1.000
_cell.angle_alpha   90.00
_cell.angle_beta   90.00
_cell.angle_gamma   90.00
#
_symmetry.space_group_name_H-M   'P 1'
#
loop_
_entity.id
_entity.type
_entity.pdbx_description
1 polymer ?
#
loop_
_entity_poly.entity_id
_entity_poly.type
_entity_poly.pdbx_seq_one_letter_code
_entity_poly.pdbx_strand_id
1 'polypeptide(L)'
;MELNIIEIKDFDAKELDIYARLSEGQLLNRAEPEKGIFIAESPKVIERALDAGYEPISCLIEKKHIDGEGKAVLEKCDRIYQNTKRYSDAEKQENLVLKNSKENTVSEEKYALKNIKYKETDMSDFPVYTAEFDILTKLTGFKLTRGILCAMHRRPLPALEEICKDAKRIAVLENVMNPTNVGAIFRSAAALNMDAVILTNGSSNPLYRRAARVSMGTVFQIPWTFIDISGNGETYIGRLHRLGFKTAAMALDDNSVSIDNESVMSEEKLAIILGTEGDGLLKSTISESDYTIKIPMSHGVDSLNVAAASAVVFWELGNK
;
A
#
# COMPACT_ATOMS: atom_id res chain seq x y z
N MET A 1 -8.43 -12.68 -25.73
CA MET A 1 -9.69 -12.60 -24.95
C MET A 1 -10.19 -11.17 -25.06
N GLU A 2 -11.45 -10.97 -25.36
CA GLU A 2 -12.04 -9.63 -25.50
C GLU A 2 -12.41 -9.10 -24.11
N LEU A 3 -12.06 -7.83 -23.82
CA LEU A 3 -12.33 -7.18 -22.52
C LEU A 3 -13.84 -6.94 -22.35
N ASN A 4 -14.35 -7.13 -21.15
CA ASN A 4 -15.75 -6.83 -20.80
C ASN A 4 -15.90 -5.33 -20.52
N ILE A 5 -16.14 -4.55 -21.58
CA ILE A 5 -16.29 -3.10 -21.52
C ILE A 5 -17.77 -2.75 -21.30
N ILE A 6 -18.03 -2.07 -20.17
CA ILE A 6 -19.38 -1.68 -19.73
C ILE A 6 -19.48 -0.16 -19.77
N GLU A 7 -20.26 0.37 -20.72
CA GLU A 7 -20.54 1.79 -20.81
C GLU A 7 -21.50 2.22 -19.69
N ILE A 8 -21.10 3.24 -18.91
CA ILE A 8 -21.88 3.78 -17.79
C ILE A 8 -23.09 4.54 -18.36
N LYS A 9 -24.29 4.03 -18.08
CA LYS A 9 -25.57 4.64 -18.44
C LYS A 9 -26.35 5.12 -17.22
N ASP A 10 -26.13 4.49 -16.08
CA ASP A 10 -26.76 4.78 -14.81
C ASP A 10 -25.71 5.17 -13.78
N PHE A 11 -25.77 6.42 -13.30
CA PHE A 11 -24.84 6.92 -12.28
C PHE A 11 -25.12 6.34 -10.89
N ASP A 12 -26.33 5.85 -10.66
CA ASP A 12 -26.75 5.29 -9.37
C ASP A 12 -26.50 3.78 -9.26
N ALA A 13 -25.87 3.19 -10.28
CA ALA A 13 -25.48 1.79 -10.26
C ALA A 13 -24.55 1.51 -9.08
N LYS A 14 -24.90 0.48 -8.28
CA LYS A 14 -24.19 0.14 -7.03
C LYS A 14 -22.72 -0.25 -7.25
N GLU A 15 -22.41 -0.82 -8.40
CA GLU A 15 -21.05 -1.21 -8.81
C GLU A 15 -20.09 -0.02 -8.88
N LEU A 16 -20.64 1.20 -9.05
CA LEU A 16 -19.88 2.43 -9.13
C LEU A 16 -19.65 3.09 -7.75
N ASP A 17 -20.30 2.62 -6.69
CA ASP A 17 -20.20 3.20 -5.34
C ASP A 17 -18.75 3.24 -4.86
N ILE A 18 -17.96 2.22 -5.16
CA ILE A 18 -16.55 2.13 -4.80
C ILE A 18 -15.69 3.24 -5.40
N TYR A 19 -16.11 3.82 -6.53
CA TYR A 19 -15.40 4.91 -7.20
C TYR A 19 -15.96 6.30 -6.87
N ALA A 20 -17.22 6.38 -6.45
CA ALA A 20 -17.97 7.63 -6.40
C ALA A 20 -18.47 8.03 -5.01
N ARG A 21 -18.90 7.06 -4.19
CA ARG A 21 -19.68 7.34 -2.97
C ARG A 21 -19.02 6.90 -1.69
N LEU A 22 -18.15 5.88 -1.75
CA LEU A 22 -17.46 5.39 -0.56
C LEU A 22 -16.21 6.20 -0.28
N SER A 23 -16.06 6.65 0.97
CA SER A 23 -14.81 7.24 1.44
C SER A 23 -13.70 6.19 1.50
N GLU A 24 -12.44 6.61 1.41
CA GLU A 24 -11.30 5.70 1.50
C GLU A 24 -11.27 4.90 2.82
N GLY A 25 -11.76 5.50 3.91
CA GLY A 25 -11.91 4.79 5.20
C GLY A 25 -12.96 3.68 5.15
N GLN A 26 -14.07 3.89 4.43
CA GLN A 26 -15.09 2.87 4.21
C GLN A 26 -14.58 1.76 3.28
N LEU A 27 -13.88 2.11 2.20
CA LEU A 27 -13.27 1.14 1.29
C LEU A 27 -12.29 0.23 2.02
N LEU A 28 -11.44 0.78 2.90
CA LEU A 28 -10.47 0.01 3.66
C LEU A 28 -11.10 -0.95 4.67
N ASN A 29 -12.35 -0.76 5.03
CA ASN A 29 -13.11 -1.60 5.96
C ASN A 29 -12.30 -2.01 7.21
N ARG A 30 -12.09 -1.06 8.11
CA ARG A 30 -11.25 -1.30 9.30
C ARG A 30 -11.80 -2.38 10.24
N ALA A 31 -13.11 -2.63 10.20
CA ALA A 31 -13.75 -3.65 11.03
C ALA A 31 -13.48 -5.08 10.51
N GLU A 32 -13.43 -5.25 9.19
CA GLU A 32 -13.15 -6.52 8.50
C GLU A 32 -12.09 -6.28 7.41
N PRO A 33 -10.81 -6.10 7.79
CA PRO A 33 -9.76 -5.70 6.86
C PRO A 33 -9.57 -6.65 5.67
N GLU A 34 -9.89 -7.91 5.83
CA GLU A 34 -9.84 -8.93 4.76
C GLU A 34 -10.87 -8.71 3.65
N LYS A 35 -11.95 -7.99 3.95
CA LYS A 35 -12.97 -7.56 2.98
C LYS A 35 -12.69 -6.16 2.43
N GLY A 36 -11.65 -5.51 2.91
CA GLY A 36 -11.29 -4.16 2.50
C GLY A 36 -10.73 -4.12 1.09
N ILE A 37 -10.93 -2.97 0.44
CA ILE A 37 -10.44 -2.67 -0.90
C ILE A 37 -9.75 -1.30 -0.92
N PHE A 38 -9.06 -1.00 -1.99
CA PHE A 38 -8.50 0.33 -2.24
C PHE A 38 -8.55 0.67 -3.73
N ILE A 39 -8.38 1.94 -4.06
CA ILE A 39 -8.37 2.43 -5.45
C ILE A 39 -6.95 2.82 -5.85
N ALA A 40 -6.40 2.12 -6.83
CA ALA A 40 -5.17 2.49 -7.51
C ALA A 40 -5.47 3.45 -8.68
N GLU A 41 -4.75 4.57 -8.77
CA GLU A 41 -4.93 5.57 -9.83
C GLU A 41 -3.68 5.66 -10.71
N SER A 42 -3.83 5.55 -12.00
CA SER A 42 -2.87 5.60 -13.10
C SER A 42 -2.28 4.25 -13.49
N PRO A 43 -1.93 4.07 -14.79
CA PRO A 43 -1.39 2.80 -15.28
C PRO A 43 -0.18 2.30 -14.48
N LYS A 44 0.77 3.20 -14.14
CA LYS A 44 2.00 2.83 -13.42
C LYS A 44 1.74 2.39 -11.98
N VAL A 45 0.82 3.03 -11.28
CA VAL A 45 0.44 2.65 -9.89
C VAL A 45 -0.28 1.31 -9.88
N ILE A 46 -1.21 1.10 -10.83
CA ILE A 46 -1.94 -0.16 -11.00
C ILE A 46 -0.96 -1.30 -11.32
N GLU A 47 -0.05 -1.09 -12.28
CA GLU A 47 0.97 -2.07 -12.66
C GLU A 47 1.80 -2.52 -11.45
N ARG A 48 2.29 -1.57 -10.63
CA ARG A 48 3.07 -1.88 -9.42
C ARG A 48 2.28 -2.62 -8.36
N ALA A 49 0.99 -2.30 -8.20
CA ALA A 49 0.11 -3.04 -7.31
C ALA A 49 -0.09 -4.49 -7.79
N LEU A 50 -0.34 -4.69 -9.10
CA LEU A 50 -0.45 -6.03 -9.69
C LEU A 50 0.85 -6.83 -9.55
N ASP A 51 2.02 -6.20 -9.76
CA ASP A 51 3.33 -6.83 -9.60
C ASP A 51 3.62 -7.22 -8.14
N ALA A 52 3.07 -6.48 -7.19
CA ALA A 52 3.10 -6.81 -5.76
C ALA A 52 2.07 -7.87 -5.34
N GLY A 53 1.28 -8.40 -6.29
CA GLY A 53 0.31 -9.48 -6.07
C GLY A 53 -1.03 -9.02 -5.52
N TYR A 54 -1.40 -7.75 -5.68
CA TYR A 54 -2.75 -7.28 -5.39
C TYR A 54 -3.71 -7.70 -6.51
N GLU A 55 -4.91 -8.13 -6.13
CA GLU A 55 -5.90 -8.67 -7.05
C GLU A 55 -6.89 -7.58 -7.49
N PRO A 56 -7.10 -7.38 -8.81
CA PRO A 56 -8.04 -6.39 -9.31
C PRO A 56 -9.48 -6.90 -9.20
N ILE A 57 -10.41 -5.97 -8.92
CA ILE A 57 -11.86 -6.22 -8.84
C ILE A 57 -12.55 -5.71 -10.10
N SER A 58 -12.24 -4.47 -10.49
CA SER A 58 -12.79 -3.79 -11.67
C SER A 58 -11.92 -2.60 -12.03
N CYS A 59 -12.10 -2.07 -13.24
CA CYS A 59 -11.50 -0.80 -13.65
C CYS A 59 -12.57 0.23 -14.03
N LEU A 60 -12.23 1.52 -13.83
CA LEU A 60 -12.96 2.67 -14.34
C LEU A 60 -12.01 3.48 -15.21
N ILE A 61 -12.32 3.65 -16.49
CA ILE A 61 -11.43 4.27 -17.48
C ILE A 61 -12.16 5.22 -18.41
N GLU A 62 -11.51 6.32 -18.78
CA GLU A 62 -12.01 7.20 -19.84
C GLU A 62 -11.93 6.48 -21.20
N LYS A 63 -13.01 6.59 -22.00
CA LYS A 63 -13.19 5.85 -23.26
C LYS A 63 -12.01 5.99 -24.22
N LYS A 64 -11.43 7.17 -24.35
CA LYS A 64 -10.29 7.42 -25.24
C LYS A 64 -8.99 6.70 -24.87
N HIS A 65 -8.86 6.25 -23.61
CA HIS A 65 -7.65 5.59 -23.11
C HIS A 65 -7.70 4.06 -23.19
N ILE A 66 -8.85 3.46 -23.56
CA ILE A 66 -9.02 2.00 -23.59
C ILE A 66 -8.02 1.35 -24.57
N ASP A 67 -7.95 1.87 -25.79
CA ASP A 67 -7.06 1.35 -26.85
C ASP A 67 -5.66 1.98 -26.84
N GLY A 68 -5.41 2.93 -25.95
CA GLY A 68 -4.16 3.67 -25.81
C GLY A 68 -3.35 3.24 -24.58
N GLU A 69 -3.05 4.22 -23.72
CA GLU A 69 -2.23 4.03 -22.51
C GLU A 69 -2.81 3.04 -21.48
N GLY A 70 -4.14 2.84 -21.50
CA GLY A 70 -4.83 1.91 -20.59
C GLY A 70 -4.77 0.46 -21.02
N LYS A 71 -4.56 0.17 -22.33
CA LYS A 71 -4.73 -1.18 -22.90
C LYS A 71 -3.91 -2.24 -22.18
N ALA A 72 -2.61 -2.03 -22.08
CA ALA A 72 -1.69 -3.01 -21.50
C ALA A 72 -2.01 -3.32 -20.03
N VAL A 73 -2.40 -2.32 -19.26
CA VAL A 73 -2.74 -2.51 -17.84
C VAL A 73 -4.10 -3.17 -17.68
N LEU A 74 -5.07 -2.88 -18.55
CA LEU A 74 -6.38 -3.56 -18.57
C LEU A 74 -6.22 -5.05 -18.87
N GLU A 75 -5.45 -5.39 -19.90
CA GLU A 75 -5.14 -6.79 -20.26
C GLU A 75 -4.41 -7.53 -19.13
N LYS A 76 -3.54 -6.84 -18.39
CA LYS A 76 -2.86 -7.40 -17.20
C LYS A 76 -3.83 -7.62 -16.04
N CYS A 77 -4.72 -6.67 -15.77
CA CYS A 77 -5.79 -6.81 -14.76
C CYS A 77 -6.68 -8.00 -15.09
N ASP A 78 -7.17 -8.08 -16.31
CA ASP A 78 -8.03 -9.18 -16.77
C ASP A 78 -7.36 -10.53 -16.59
N ARG A 79 -6.12 -10.69 -17.05
CA ARG A 79 -5.36 -11.93 -16.91
C ARG A 79 -5.21 -12.38 -15.45
N ILE A 80 -4.91 -11.45 -14.55
CA ILE A 80 -4.78 -11.76 -13.12
C ILE A 80 -6.13 -12.14 -12.53
N TYR A 81 -7.17 -11.37 -12.82
CA TYR A 81 -8.54 -11.66 -12.38
C TYR A 81 -9.02 -13.06 -12.80
N GLN A 82 -8.82 -13.43 -14.07
CA GLN A 82 -9.18 -14.74 -14.59
C GLN A 82 -8.40 -15.87 -13.90
N ASN A 83 -7.11 -15.66 -13.66
CA ASN A 83 -6.29 -16.64 -12.96
C ASN A 83 -6.79 -16.86 -11.53
N THR A 84 -7.01 -15.76 -10.76
CA THR A 84 -7.53 -15.86 -9.38
C THR A 84 -8.88 -16.58 -9.33
N LYS A 85 -9.78 -16.25 -10.26
CA LYS A 85 -11.09 -16.91 -10.36
C LYS A 85 -10.96 -18.41 -10.62
N ARG A 86 -10.11 -18.81 -11.56
CA ARG A 86 -9.84 -20.22 -11.87
C ARG A 86 -9.34 -20.99 -10.64
N TYR A 87 -8.41 -20.41 -9.87
CA TYR A 87 -7.91 -21.03 -8.63
C TYR A 87 -9.00 -21.16 -7.56
N SER A 88 -9.79 -20.11 -7.33
CA SER A 88 -10.91 -20.14 -6.38
C SER A 88 -11.97 -21.18 -6.74
N ASP A 89 -12.30 -21.31 -8.02
CA ASP A 89 -13.30 -22.30 -8.49
C ASP A 89 -12.76 -23.73 -8.41
N ALA A 90 -11.47 -23.94 -8.70
CA ALA A 90 -10.81 -25.23 -8.53
C ALA A 90 -10.77 -25.67 -7.06
N GLU A 91 -10.43 -24.77 -6.15
CA GLU A 91 -10.41 -25.02 -4.69
C GLU A 91 -11.81 -25.32 -4.13
N LYS A 92 -12.84 -24.61 -4.60
CA LYS A 92 -14.24 -24.91 -4.24
C LYS A 92 -14.66 -26.30 -4.72
N GLN A 93 -14.28 -26.69 -5.94
CA GLN A 93 -14.58 -28.03 -6.48
C GLN A 93 -13.83 -29.13 -5.71
N GLU A 94 -12.55 -28.92 -5.40
CA GLU A 94 -11.76 -29.87 -4.61
C GLU A 94 -12.35 -30.06 -3.21
N ASN A 95 -12.76 -28.97 -2.54
CA ASN A 95 -13.44 -29.01 -1.24
C ASN A 95 -14.82 -29.69 -1.32
N LEU A 96 -15.55 -29.56 -2.43
CA LEU A 96 -16.83 -30.22 -2.66
C LEU A 96 -16.64 -31.73 -2.83
N VAL A 97 -15.62 -32.13 -3.60
CA VAL A 97 -15.22 -33.53 -3.79
C VAL A 97 -14.78 -34.16 -2.47
N LEU A 98 -13.96 -33.46 -1.68
CA LEU A 98 -13.51 -33.92 -0.37
C LEU A 98 -14.67 -34.06 0.65
N LYS A 99 -15.71 -33.24 0.56
CA LYS A 99 -16.92 -33.39 1.38
C LYS A 99 -17.76 -34.59 0.96
N ASN A 100 -17.86 -34.83 -0.36
CA ASN A 100 -18.62 -35.95 -0.91
C ASN A 100 -17.87 -37.30 -0.79
N SER A 101 -16.53 -37.29 -0.80
CA SER A 101 -15.71 -38.52 -0.67
C SER A 101 -15.59 -39.06 0.74
N LYS A 102 -16.11 -38.36 1.76
CA LYS A 102 -16.30 -38.94 3.10
C LYS A 102 -17.42 -39.99 3.16
N GLU A 103 -18.17 -40.14 2.06
CA GLU A 103 -19.22 -41.13 1.92
C GLU A 103 -18.92 -42.29 0.93
N ASN A 104 -17.89 -42.21 0.05
CA ASN A 104 -17.53 -43.31 -0.86
C ASN A 104 -16.07 -43.27 -1.35
N THR A 105 -15.46 -44.45 -1.48
CA THR A 105 -14.15 -44.90 -1.95
C THR A 105 -13.31 -44.01 -2.89
N VAL A 106 -12.04 -43.81 -2.46
CA VAL A 106 -11.02 -42.77 -2.85
C VAL A 106 -10.26 -43.00 -4.20
N SER A 107 -10.54 -43.96 -5.04
CA SER A 107 -9.56 -44.35 -6.08
C SER A 107 -9.79 -43.83 -7.53
N GLU A 108 -11.00 -43.47 -7.91
CA GLU A 108 -11.27 -43.06 -9.32
C GLU A 108 -11.39 -41.52 -9.52
N GLU A 109 -11.67 -40.76 -8.49
CA GLU A 109 -11.95 -39.32 -8.60
C GLU A 109 -10.69 -38.45 -8.76
N LYS A 110 -9.52 -38.89 -8.28
CA LYS A 110 -8.25 -38.17 -8.45
C LYS A 110 -7.81 -38.00 -9.92
N TYR A 111 -8.28 -38.85 -10.81
CA TYR A 111 -7.99 -38.77 -12.24
C TYR A 111 -8.96 -37.85 -12.98
N ALA A 112 -10.18 -37.64 -12.47
CA ALA A 112 -11.17 -36.76 -13.06
C ALA A 112 -10.80 -35.26 -12.93
N LEU A 113 -10.13 -34.88 -11.84
CA LEU A 113 -9.71 -33.50 -11.60
C LEU A 113 -8.63 -32.96 -12.55
N LYS A 114 -7.83 -33.84 -13.17
CA LYS A 114 -6.81 -33.49 -14.19
C LYS A 114 -7.38 -33.11 -15.55
N ASN A 115 -8.65 -33.39 -15.80
CA ASN A 115 -9.29 -33.25 -17.12
C ASN A 115 -10.46 -32.26 -17.15
N ILE A 116 -10.60 -31.40 -16.15
CA ILE A 116 -11.59 -30.33 -16.22
C ILE A 116 -11.13 -29.30 -17.27
N LYS A 117 -11.65 -29.48 -18.50
CA LYS A 117 -11.58 -28.44 -19.53
C LYS A 117 -12.50 -27.30 -19.11
N TYR A 118 -11.92 -26.24 -18.54
CA TYR A 118 -12.64 -24.98 -18.42
C TYR A 118 -13.06 -24.57 -19.85
N LYS A 119 -14.35 -24.30 -20.05
CA LYS A 119 -14.80 -23.64 -21.28
C LYS A 119 -14.13 -22.27 -21.28
N GLU A 120 -13.17 -22.05 -22.17
CA GLU A 120 -12.71 -20.72 -22.51
C GLU A 120 -13.94 -19.99 -23.08
N THR A 121 -14.49 -19.07 -22.31
CA THR A 121 -15.41 -18.07 -22.81
C THR A 121 -14.59 -17.08 -23.61
N ASP A 122 -14.96 -16.77 -24.83
CA ASP A 122 -14.25 -15.81 -25.70
C ASP A 122 -14.26 -14.38 -25.12
N MET A 123 -15.14 -14.08 -24.17
CA MET A 123 -15.23 -12.80 -23.44
C MET A 123 -14.80 -12.94 -21.99
N SER A 124 -14.05 -11.95 -21.52
CA SER A 124 -13.74 -11.75 -20.11
C SER A 124 -15.00 -11.39 -19.31
N ASP A 125 -15.02 -11.77 -18.03
CA ASP A 125 -16.02 -11.27 -17.08
C ASP A 125 -15.42 -10.21 -16.09
N PHE A 126 -14.16 -9.79 -16.29
CA PHE A 126 -13.54 -8.69 -15.54
C PHE A 126 -14.21 -7.35 -15.92
N PRO A 127 -14.86 -6.64 -14.98
CA PRO A 127 -15.61 -5.43 -15.32
C PRO A 127 -14.69 -4.25 -15.63
N VAL A 128 -14.83 -3.68 -16.83
CA VAL A 128 -14.17 -2.43 -17.24
C VAL A 128 -15.25 -1.40 -17.52
N TYR A 129 -15.52 -0.55 -16.53
CA TYR A 129 -16.48 0.55 -16.65
C TYR A 129 -15.86 1.71 -17.43
N THR A 130 -16.64 2.29 -18.37
CA THR A 130 -16.18 3.40 -19.20
C THR A 130 -17.23 4.46 -19.41
N ALA A 131 -16.77 5.70 -19.57
CA ALA A 131 -17.56 6.82 -20.04
C ALA A 131 -16.66 7.93 -20.60
N GLU A 132 -17.29 8.99 -21.13
CA GLU A 132 -16.61 10.21 -21.52
C GLU A 132 -16.09 10.98 -20.29
N PHE A 133 -15.06 11.80 -20.47
CA PHE A 133 -14.35 12.53 -19.41
C PHE A 133 -15.29 13.31 -18.47
N ASP A 134 -16.23 14.07 -19.04
CA ASP A 134 -17.16 14.90 -18.25
C ASP A 134 -18.09 14.06 -17.37
N ILE A 135 -18.49 12.89 -17.86
CA ILE A 135 -19.30 11.93 -17.13
C ILE A 135 -18.50 11.35 -15.96
N LEU A 136 -17.26 10.90 -16.21
CA LEU A 136 -16.39 10.38 -15.17
C LEU A 136 -16.07 11.43 -14.11
N THR A 137 -15.82 12.69 -14.51
CA THR A 137 -15.57 13.78 -13.57
C THR A 137 -16.78 14.05 -12.66
N LYS A 138 -17.99 13.99 -13.19
CA LYS A 138 -19.24 14.12 -12.41
C LYS A 138 -19.41 12.94 -11.45
N LEU A 139 -19.13 11.72 -11.89
CA LEU A 139 -19.26 10.51 -11.09
C LEU A 139 -18.28 10.50 -9.90
N THR A 140 -17.02 10.77 -10.16
CA THR A 140 -15.96 10.67 -9.14
C THR A 140 -15.80 11.92 -8.29
N GLY A 141 -16.38 13.05 -8.70
CA GLY A 141 -16.23 14.35 -8.06
C GLY A 141 -14.83 15.00 -8.24
N PHE A 142 -13.96 14.40 -9.06
CA PHE A 142 -12.63 14.93 -9.39
C PHE A 142 -12.22 14.57 -10.82
N LYS A 143 -11.28 15.31 -11.38
CA LYS A 143 -10.73 15.04 -12.71
C LYS A 143 -9.83 13.81 -12.69
N LEU A 144 -10.11 12.81 -13.52
CA LEU A 144 -9.24 11.65 -13.75
C LEU A 144 -8.03 12.10 -14.58
N THR A 145 -7.01 12.64 -13.92
CA THR A 145 -5.84 13.25 -14.58
C THR A 145 -4.99 12.25 -15.38
N ARG A 146 -5.13 10.95 -15.11
CA ARG A 146 -4.41 9.86 -15.77
C ARG A 146 -5.32 8.74 -16.29
N GLY A 147 -6.59 9.05 -16.47
CA GLY A 147 -7.57 8.31 -17.25
C GLY A 147 -8.05 6.98 -16.71
N ILE A 148 -7.43 6.36 -15.69
CA ILE A 148 -7.81 5.03 -15.19
C ILE A 148 -7.71 4.93 -13.66
N LEU A 149 -8.74 4.29 -13.08
CA LEU A 149 -8.78 3.79 -11.70
C LEU A 149 -8.95 2.27 -11.73
N CYS A 150 -8.37 1.58 -10.77
CA CYS A 150 -8.59 0.16 -10.53
C CYS A 150 -8.93 -0.08 -9.06
N ALA A 151 -10.05 -0.71 -8.78
CA ALA A 151 -10.38 -1.23 -7.47
C ALA A 151 -9.66 -2.57 -7.26
N MET A 152 -9.04 -2.72 -6.09
CA MET A 152 -8.23 -3.89 -5.76
C MET A 152 -8.53 -4.39 -4.35
N HIS A 153 -8.45 -5.68 -4.13
CA HIS A 153 -8.50 -6.28 -2.80
C HIS A 153 -7.28 -5.88 -1.97
N ARG A 154 -7.50 -5.64 -0.69
CA ARG A 154 -6.41 -5.51 0.28
C ARG A 154 -5.78 -6.88 0.53
N ARG A 155 -4.53 -6.83 0.99
CA ARG A 155 -3.83 -8.01 1.51
C ARG A 155 -3.60 -7.83 3.02
N PRO A 156 -3.50 -8.93 3.78
CA PRO A 156 -3.01 -8.88 5.15
C PRO A 156 -1.65 -8.19 5.20
N LEU A 157 -1.44 -7.36 6.22
CA LEU A 157 -0.14 -6.74 6.43
C LEU A 157 0.81 -7.74 7.11
N PRO A 158 2.10 -7.71 6.76
CA PRO A 158 3.10 -8.53 7.42
C PRO A 158 3.25 -8.13 8.90
N ALA A 159 3.68 -9.08 9.72
CA ALA A 159 4.03 -8.78 11.11
C ALA A 159 5.28 -7.87 11.18
N LEU A 160 5.38 -7.07 12.25
CA LEU A 160 6.52 -6.19 12.48
C LEU A 160 7.83 -7.01 12.49
N GLU A 161 7.81 -8.13 13.19
CA GLU A 161 8.95 -9.04 13.35
C GLU A 161 9.42 -9.59 11.99
N GLU A 162 8.49 -9.85 11.09
CA GLU A 162 8.79 -10.37 9.75
C GLU A 162 9.54 -9.33 8.90
N ILE A 163 9.01 -8.11 8.81
CA ILE A 163 9.63 -7.05 7.99
C ILE A 163 10.91 -6.47 8.59
N CYS A 164 11.11 -6.62 9.91
CA CYS A 164 12.30 -6.15 10.60
C CYS A 164 13.43 -7.20 10.68
N LYS A 165 13.17 -8.46 10.31
CA LYS A 165 14.10 -9.58 10.50
C LYS A 165 15.48 -9.29 9.91
N ASP A 166 15.54 -8.95 8.63
CA ASP A 166 16.79 -8.71 7.90
C ASP A 166 17.02 -7.22 7.61
N ALA A 167 16.10 -6.35 8.09
CA ALA A 167 16.17 -4.91 7.88
C ALA A 167 17.26 -4.26 8.71
N LYS A 168 18.00 -3.31 8.12
CA LYS A 168 19.03 -2.50 8.75
C LYS A 168 18.64 -1.05 8.90
N ARG A 169 17.87 -0.51 7.95
CA ARG A 169 17.44 0.88 7.88
C ARG A 169 15.93 0.94 7.70
N ILE A 170 15.20 1.33 8.73
CA ILE A 170 13.75 1.47 8.67
C ILE A 170 13.31 2.90 8.97
N ALA A 171 12.23 3.33 8.32
CA ALA A 171 11.56 4.59 8.62
C ALA A 171 10.34 4.32 9.51
N VAL A 172 10.14 5.14 10.55
CA VAL A 172 8.95 5.10 11.39
C VAL A 172 8.20 6.42 11.24
N LEU A 173 6.93 6.35 10.87
CA LEU A 173 6.06 7.51 10.70
C LEU A 173 5.12 7.61 11.90
N GLU A 174 5.43 8.54 12.81
CA GLU A 174 4.60 8.78 14.00
C GLU A 174 3.55 9.85 13.70
N ASN A 175 2.28 9.42 13.62
CA ASN A 175 1.12 10.29 13.42
C ASN A 175 1.19 11.18 12.16
N VAL A 176 1.83 10.75 11.10
CA VAL A 176 1.87 11.48 9.83
C VAL A 176 0.52 11.36 9.13
N MET A 177 -0.37 12.31 9.38
CA MET A 177 -1.77 12.25 8.95
C MET A 177 -2.01 12.66 7.50
N ASN A 178 -1.11 13.43 6.88
CA ASN A 178 -1.30 13.87 5.50
C ASN A 178 -0.91 12.77 4.51
N PRO A 179 -1.86 12.22 3.71
CA PRO A 179 -1.57 11.15 2.76
C PRO A 179 -0.59 11.56 1.65
N THR A 180 -0.47 12.87 1.37
CA THR A 180 0.54 13.39 0.43
C THR A 180 1.94 13.19 0.99
N ASN A 181 2.15 13.49 2.28
CA ASN A 181 3.44 13.32 2.94
C ASN A 181 3.78 11.83 3.08
N VAL A 182 2.82 10.99 3.49
CA VAL A 182 3.02 9.53 3.52
C VAL A 182 3.48 9.03 2.16
N GLY A 183 2.77 9.38 1.07
CA GLY A 183 3.15 8.96 -0.28
C GLY A 183 4.54 9.44 -0.71
N ALA A 184 4.91 10.69 -0.39
CA ALA A 184 6.22 11.24 -0.70
C ALA A 184 7.35 10.57 0.10
N ILE A 185 7.11 10.29 1.39
CA ILE A 185 8.06 9.57 2.25
C ILE A 185 8.29 8.14 1.71
N PHE A 186 7.22 7.41 1.34
CA PHE A 186 7.36 6.09 0.71
C PHE A 186 8.19 6.13 -0.56
N ARG A 187 8.01 7.19 -1.38
CA ARG A 187 8.79 7.35 -2.60
C ARG A 187 10.27 7.58 -2.29
N SER A 188 10.58 8.41 -1.30
CA SER A 188 11.95 8.65 -0.85
C SER A 188 12.56 7.40 -0.23
N ALA A 189 11.82 6.70 0.63
CA ALA A 189 12.26 5.47 1.27
C ALA A 189 12.64 4.39 0.26
N ALA A 190 11.77 4.14 -0.73
CA ALA A 190 12.07 3.17 -1.79
C ALA A 190 13.25 3.59 -2.69
N ALA A 191 13.39 4.90 -2.98
CA ALA A 191 14.46 5.40 -3.82
C ALA A 191 15.83 5.43 -3.13
N LEU A 192 15.85 5.52 -1.80
CA LEU A 192 17.05 5.72 -0.99
C LEU A 192 17.37 4.52 -0.08
N ASN A 193 16.98 3.32 -0.53
CA ASN A 193 17.33 2.04 0.08
C ASN A 193 16.95 1.90 1.57
N MET A 194 15.78 2.40 1.96
CA MET A 194 15.19 1.99 3.23
C MET A 194 14.59 0.59 3.07
N ASP A 195 14.78 -0.27 4.06
CA ASP A 195 14.34 -1.66 4.00
C ASP A 195 12.85 -1.81 4.29
N ALA A 196 12.28 -0.94 5.15
CA ALA A 196 10.86 -0.96 5.51
C ALA A 196 10.36 0.40 6.00
N VAL A 197 9.02 0.56 5.99
CA VAL A 197 8.33 1.69 6.60
C VAL A 197 7.33 1.19 7.64
N ILE A 198 7.45 1.68 8.87
CA ILE A 198 6.53 1.39 9.97
C ILE A 198 5.66 2.64 10.19
N LEU A 199 4.37 2.47 10.40
CA LEU A 199 3.46 3.58 10.66
C LEU A 199 2.75 3.38 12.01
N THR A 200 2.67 4.42 12.82
CA THR A 200 1.74 4.35 13.97
C THR A 200 0.30 4.47 13.49
N ASN A 201 -0.65 3.92 14.27
CA ASN A 201 -2.08 3.88 13.90
C ASN A 201 -2.73 5.26 13.69
N GLY A 202 -2.09 6.35 14.15
CA GLY A 202 -2.49 7.72 13.87
C GLY A 202 -2.09 8.23 12.48
N SER A 203 -1.24 7.51 11.76
CA SER A 203 -0.79 7.90 10.43
C SER A 203 -1.82 7.56 9.35
N SER A 204 -1.82 8.31 8.24
CA SER A 204 -2.62 7.98 7.06
C SER A 204 -2.20 6.65 6.44
N ASN A 205 -3.19 5.91 5.94
CA ASN A 205 -2.94 4.62 5.32
C ASN A 205 -2.22 4.79 3.96
N PRO A 206 -1.12 4.06 3.69
CA PRO A 206 -0.41 4.09 2.42
C PRO A 206 -1.25 3.68 1.21
N LEU A 207 -2.32 2.89 1.42
CA LEU A 207 -3.25 2.48 0.36
C LEU A 207 -4.31 3.55 0.03
N TYR A 208 -4.36 4.67 0.75
CA TYR A 208 -5.19 5.79 0.32
C TYR A 208 -4.77 6.21 -1.09
N ARG A 209 -5.75 6.40 -1.97
CA ARG A 209 -5.54 6.72 -3.39
C ARG A 209 -4.52 7.84 -3.57
N ARG A 210 -4.61 8.89 -2.74
CA ARG A 210 -3.67 10.02 -2.79
C ARG A 210 -2.25 9.61 -2.41
N ALA A 211 -2.06 8.79 -1.39
CA ALA A 211 -0.75 8.31 -0.96
C ALA A 211 -0.13 7.39 -2.02
N ALA A 212 -0.88 6.40 -2.51
CA ALA A 212 -0.45 5.50 -3.56
C ALA A 212 -0.07 6.25 -4.86
N ARG A 213 -0.86 7.28 -5.25
CA ARG A 213 -0.58 8.11 -6.41
C ARG A 213 0.67 8.98 -6.25
N VAL A 214 0.82 9.67 -5.12
CA VAL A 214 1.98 10.54 -4.85
C VAL A 214 3.26 9.72 -4.78
N SER A 215 3.20 8.54 -4.18
CA SER A 215 4.32 7.59 -4.16
C SER A 215 4.66 7.04 -5.54
N MET A 216 3.84 7.28 -6.56
CA MET A 216 3.94 6.60 -7.87
C MET A 216 3.85 5.07 -7.73
N GLY A 217 3.21 4.56 -6.67
CA GLY A 217 3.07 3.14 -6.39
C GLY A 217 4.26 2.50 -5.66
N THR A 218 5.22 3.27 -5.14
CA THR A 218 6.30 2.69 -4.32
C THR A 218 5.81 2.11 -2.99
N VAL A 219 4.62 2.49 -2.54
CA VAL A 219 3.93 1.82 -1.42
C VAL A 219 3.72 0.31 -1.63
N PHE A 220 3.81 -0.17 -2.86
CA PHE A 220 3.74 -1.59 -3.21
C PHE A 220 5.12 -2.24 -3.39
N GLN A 221 6.21 -1.48 -3.32
CA GLN A 221 7.56 -1.95 -3.59
C GLN A 221 8.42 -2.09 -2.32
N ILE A 222 8.06 -1.38 -1.25
CA ILE A 222 8.75 -1.43 0.04
C ILE A 222 7.82 -2.05 1.09
N PRO A 223 8.28 -2.99 1.92
CA PRO A 223 7.49 -3.59 2.99
C PRO A 223 7.04 -2.53 4.01
N TRP A 224 5.81 -2.66 4.51
CA TRP A 224 5.31 -1.77 5.55
C TRP A 224 4.24 -2.44 6.40
N THR A 225 4.08 -1.94 7.64
CA THR A 225 3.02 -2.36 8.55
C THR A 225 2.66 -1.23 9.51
N PHE A 226 1.58 -1.42 10.27
CA PHE A 226 1.22 -0.54 11.37
C PHE A 226 1.71 -1.09 12.72
N ILE A 227 1.95 -0.16 13.64
CA ILE A 227 2.30 -0.45 15.03
C ILE A 227 1.50 0.46 15.97
N ASP A 228 1.05 -0.07 17.10
CA ASP A 228 0.50 0.75 18.18
C ASP A 228 1.62 1.49 18.91
N ILE A 229 1.37 2.75 19.28
CA ILE A 229 2.32 3.58 20.04
C ILE A 229 2.66 2.90 21.37
N SER A 230 1.64 2.33 22.03
CA SER A 230 1.83 1.50 23.21
C SER A 230 0.86 0.32 23.17
N GLY A 231 1.33 -0.85 23.50
CA GLY A 231 0.51 -2.06 23.52
C GLY A 231 1.15 -3.13 24.39
N ASN A 232 0.33 -3.90 25.12
CA ASN A 232 0.78 -4.99 25.99
C ASN A 232 1.85 -4.55 27.04
N GLY A 233 1.79 -3.28 27.50
CA GLY A 233 2.73 -2.74 28.49
C GLY A 233 4.10 -2.33 27.94
N GLU A 234 4.29 -2.32 26.62
CA GLU A 234 5.53 -1.92 25.94
C GLU A 234 5.25 -0.83 24.89
N THR A 235 6.16 0.16 24.78
CA THR A 235 6.10 1.17 23.72
C THR A 235 6.63 0.60 22.41
N TYR A 236 6.29 1.25 21.28
CA TYR A 236 6.85 0.81 19.99
C TYR A 236 8.37 0.99 19.95
N ILE A 237 8.93 1.96 20.66
CA ILE A 237 10.38 2.16 20.83
C ILE A 237 10.99 0.91 21.49
N GLY A 238 10.42 0.45 22.61
CA GLY A 238 10.86 -0.78 23.28
C GLY A 238 10.81 -2.00 22.37
N ARG A 239 9.76 -2.12 21.55
CA ARG A 239 9.65 -3.21 20.56
C ARG A 239 10.76 -3.13 19.50
N LEU A 240 11.11 -1.94 19.01
CA LEU A 240 12.21 -1.75 18.05
C LEU A 240 13.57 -2.09 18.68
N HIS A 241 13.81 -1.68 19.93
CA HIS A 241 15.01 -2.06 20.68
C HIS A 241 15.14 -3.57 20.82
N ARG A 242 14.06 -4.27 21.14
CA ARG A 242 14.02 -5.74 21.23
C ARG A 242 14.33 -6.42 19.90
N LEU A 243 14.02 -5.77 18.77
CA LEU A 243 14.37 -6.23 17.42
C LEU A 243 15.80 -5.82 16.99
N GLY A 244 16.56 -5.20 17.91
CA GLY A 244 17.96 -4.86 17.74
C GLY A 244 18.20 -3.51 17.05
N PHE A 245 17.17 -2.69 16.85
CA PHE A 245 17.34 -1.35 16.29
C PHE A 245 17.76 -0.35 17.34
N LYS A 246 18.70 0.52 17.00
CA LYS A 246 18.88 1.82 17.59
C LYS A 246 17.84 2.78 16.99
N THR A 247 17.37 3.73 17.77
CA THR A 247 16.31 4.64 17.39
C THR A 247 16.81 6.08 17.31
N ALA A 248 16.48 6.79 16.22
CA ALA A 248 16.88 8.16 15.97
C ALA A 248 15.62 9.01 15.72
N ALA A 249 15.24 9.81 16.73
CA ALA A 249 14.10 10.71 16.68
C ALA A 249 14.47 12.02 15.96
N MET A 250 13.76 12.31 14.83
CA MET A 250 13.90 13.60 14.13
C MET A 250 13.17 14.71 14.91
N ALA A 251 13.90 15.43 15.74
CA ALA A 251 13.34 16.52 16.55
C ALA A 251 14.35 17.63 16.81
N LEU A 252 13.83 18.82 17.10
CA LEU A 252 14.63 19.96 17.56
C LEU A 252 14.64 19.94 19.09
N ASP A 253 15.76 19.53 19.64
CA ASP A 253 16.04 19.53 21.06
C ASP A 253 17.47 20.06 21.27
N ASP A 254 17.77 20.61 22.46
CA ASP A 254 19.10 21.16 22.78
C ASP A 254 20.22 20.11 22.62
N ASN A 255 19.90 18.85 22.88
CA ASN A 255 20.81 17.72 22.78
C ASN A 255 20.83 17.05 21.41
N SER A 256 20.10 17.59 20.41
CA SER A 256 20.03 16.99 19.06
C SER A 256 21.39 17.06 18.36
N VAL A 257 21.86 15.90 17.89
CA VAL A 257 23.06 15.81 17.05
C VAL A 257 22.70 15.97 15.57
N SER A 258 23.65 16.33 14.75
CA SER A 258 23.44 16.44 13.31
C SER A 258 23.27 15.06 12.67
N ILE A 259 22.53 14.98 11.55
CA ILE A 259 22.30 13.72 10.82
C ILE A 259 23.59 13.09 10.28
N ASP A 260 24.66 13.83 10.12
CA ASP A 260 25.99 13.37 9.70
C ASP A 260 26.88 12.94 10.88
N ASN A 261 26.29 12.74 12.07
CA ASN A 261 27.02 12.27 13.25
C ASN A 261 27.52 10.83 13.04
N GLU A 262 28.82 10.62 13.20
CA GLU A 262 29.49 9.31 12.95
C GLU A 262 28.92 8.16 13.79
N SER A 263 28.52 8.43 15.06
CA SER A 263 27.91 7.41 15.91
C SER A 263 26.58 6.91 15.35
N VAL A 264 25.71 7.83 14.89
CA VAL A 264 24.42 7.50 14.29
C VAL A 264 24.63 6.75 12.96
N MET A 265 25.56 7.22 12.13
CA MET A 265 25.84 6.63 10.81
C MET A 265 26.39 5.21 10.93
N SER A 266 27.17 4.94 11.99
CA SER A 266 27.82 3.62 12.19
C SER A 266 26.94 2.54 12.80
N GLU A 267 25.71 2.90 13.24
CA GLU A 267 24.79 1.90 13.79
C GLU A 267 24.45 0.80 12.77
N GLU A 268 24.52 -0.45 13.19
CA GLU A 268 24.24 -1.59 12.32
C GLU A 268 22.77 -1.63 11.91
N LYS A 269 21.84 -1.41 12.87
CA LYS A 269 20.39 -1.34 12.66
C LYS A 269 19.87 -0.03 13.21
N LEU A 270 19.27 0.80 12.35
CA LEU A 270 18.77 2.12 12.71
C LEU A 270 17.31 2.31 12.27
N ALA A 271 16.47 2.73 13.22
CA ALA A 271 15.09 3.17 12.99
C ALA A 271 15.04 4.70 13.04
N ILE A 272 14.72 5.33 11.91
CA ILE A 272 14.60 6.77 11.77
C ILE A 272 13.15 7.16 11.98
N ILE A 273 12.86 7.96 13.01
CA ILE A 273 11.50 8.30 13.42
C ILE A 273 11.17 9.73 12.98
N LEU A 274 10.10 9.84 12.20
CA LEU A 274 9.59 11.08 11.61
C LEU A 274 8.23 11.41 12.21
N GLY A 275 8.08 12.60 12.76
CA GLY A 275 6.84 13.08 13.38
C GLY A 275 5.90 13.79 12.40
N THR A 276 4.72 14.15 12.92
CA THR A 276 3.74 14.96 12.17
C THR A 276 4.21 16.40 11.98
N GLU A 277 3.61 17.10 11.01
CA GLU A 277 3.81 18.54 10.84
C GLU A 277 3.12 19.31 11.98
N GLY A 278 3.82 20.28 12.53
CA GLY A 278 3.36 21.13 13.62
C GLY A 278 3.78 20.61 14.99
N ASP A 279 3.16 19.55 15.48
CA ASP A 279 3.42 19.02 16.84
C ASP A 279 4.72 18.19 16.94
N GLY A 280 5.22 17.69 15.79
CA GLY A 280 6.42 16.84 15.75
C GLY A 280 6.21 15.46 16.36
N LEU A 281 7.20 14.94 17.06
CA LEU A 281 7.18 13.68 17.78
C LEU A 281 6.65 13.84 19.21
N LEU A 282 6.07 12.80 19.77
CA LEU A 282 5.69 12.75 21.17
C LEU A 282 6.94 12.92 22.05
N LYS A 283 6.79 13.63 23.18
CA LYS A 283 7.90 13.81 24.15
C LYS A 283 8.42 12.48 24.68
N SER A 284 7.55 11.50 24.89
CA SER A 284 7.92 10.14 25.26
C SER A 284 8.79 9.47 24.20
N THR A 285 8.45 9.61 22.92
CA THR A 285 9.24 9.09 21.82
C THR A 285 10.66 9.67 21.79
N ILE A 286 10.77 10.99 21.95
CA ILE A 286 12.07 11.66 21.99
C ILE A 286 12.88 11.17 23.19
N SER A 287 12.28 11.09 24.38
CA SER A 287 12.99 10.69 25.62
C SER A 287 13.39 9.21 25.66
N GLU A 288 12.67 8.33 24.96
CA GLU A 288 12.96 6.90 24.90
C GLU A 288 13.90 6.53 23.74
N SER A 289 14.13 7.43 22.79
CA SER A 289 15.01 7.19 21.64
C SER A 289 16.50 7.25 22.05
N ASP A 290 17.32 6.42 21.39
CA ASP A 290 18.78 6.42 21.61
C ASP A 290 19.43 7.73 21.15
N TYR A 291 18.90 8.32 20.08
CA TYR A 291 19.39 9.58 19.52
C TYR A 291 18.25 10.54 19.23
N THR A 292 18.49 11.82 19.48
CA THR A 292 17.69 12.89 18.88
C THR A 292 18.54 13.54 17.80
N ILE A 293 18.03 13.55 16.55
CA ILE A 293 18.79 14.00 15.37
C ILE A 293 18.11 15.17 14.69
N LYS A 294 18.91 16.05 14.08
CA LYS A 294 18.42 17.22 13.33
C LYS A 294 19.19 17.42 12.04
N ILE A 295 18.50 17.96 11.04
CA ILE A 295 19.11 18.50 9.83
C ILE A 295 19.60 19.92 10.18
N PRO A 296 20.90 20.25 10.03
CA PRO A 296 21.37 21.63 10.23
C PRO A 296 20.66 22.60 9.30
N MET A 297 20.06 23.64 9.84
CA MET A 297 19.32 24.66 9.09
C MET A 297 20.04 26.01 9.10
N SER A 298 19.74 26.84 8.10
CA SER A 298 20.27 28.21 7.97
C SER A 298 19.13 29.23 8.00
N HIS A 299 19.48 30.51 8.19
CA HIS A 299 18.57 31.65 8.10
C HIS A 299 17.39 31.62 9.10
N GLY A 300 17.53 30.97 10.25
CA GLY A 300 16.47 30.90 11.26
C GLY A 300 15.27 30.06 10.86
N VAL A 301 15.44 29.14 9.87
CA VAL A 301 14.43 28.13 9.53
C VAL A 301 14.53 26.99 10.56
N ASP A 302 13.43 26.67 11.21
CA ASP A 302 13.41 25.63 12.27
C ASP A 302 13.29 24.22 11.68
N SER A 303 12.48 24.02 10.61
CA SER A 303 12.21 22.69 10.08
C SER A 303 11.90 22.71 8.58
N LEU A 304 12.00 21.54 7.95
CA LEU A 304 11.48 21.24 6.61
C LEU A 304 10.13 20.51 6.72
N ASN A 305 9.33 20.60 5.66
CA ASN A 305 8.22 19.66 5.50
C ASN A 305 8.72 18.21 5.72
N VAL A 306 7.95 17.38 6.41
CA VAL A 306 8.37 16.03 6.82
C VAL A 306 8.80 15.14 5.65
N ALA A 307 8.16 15.30 4.47
CA ALA A 307 8.56 14.55 3.27
C ALA A 307 9.89 15.03 2.69
N ALA A 308 10.19 16.33 2.77
CA ALA A 308 11.51 16.86 2.38
C ALA A 308 12.59 16.42 3.38
N ALA A 309 12.30 16.52 4.67
CA ALA A 309 13.20 16.06 5.73
C ALA A 309 13.52 14.56 5.57
N SER A 310 12.51 13.73 5.26
CA SER A 310 12.70 12.30 5.03
C SER A 310 13.70 12.02 3.89
N ALA A 311 13.62 12.76 2.78
CA ALA A 311 14.54 12.56 1.67
C ALA A 311 15.99 12.87 2.04
N VAL A 312 16.22 13.94 2.82
CA VAL A 312 17.56 14.33 3.28
C VAL A 312 18.12 13.30 4.26
N VAL A 313 17.33 12.90 5.27
CA VAL A 313 17.80 11.96 6.28
C VAL A 313 18.00 10.55 5.72
N PHE A 314 17.16 10.10 4.77
CA PHE A 314 17.34 8.80 4.11
C PHE A 314 18.54 8.78 3.17
N TRP A 315 18.85 9.91 2.52
CA TRP A 315 20.09 10.05 1.75
C TRP A 315 21.33 9.90 2.63
N GLU A 316 21.34 10.50 3.82
CA GLU A 316 22.49 10.46 4.72
C GLU A 316 22.60 9.14 5.47
N LEU A 317 21.50 8.64 6.05
CA LEU A 317 21.46 7.51 6.98
C LEU A 317 20.92 6.21 6.35
N GLY A 318 20.45 6.21 5.10
CA GLY A 318 19.97 5.01 4.40
C GLY A 318 21.08 4.01 4.08
N ASN A 319 20.71 2.83 3.59
CA ASN A 319 21.69 1.83 3.14
C ASN A 319 22.47 2.38 1.94
N LYS A 320 23.79 2.39 2.03
CA LYS A 320 24.71 2.82 0.97
C LYS A 320 25.25 1.64 0.20
#